data_e49aa2370b0ba6e6a257dbae3abec969
#
_entry.id   e49aa2370b0ba6e6a257dbae3abec969
#
_cell.length_a   1.000
_cell.length_b   1.000
_cell.length_c   1.000
_cell.angle_alpha   90.00
_cell.angle_beta   90.00
_cell.angle_gamma   90.00
#
_symmetry.space_group_name_H-M   'P 1'
#
loop_
_entity.id
_entity.type
_entity.pdbx_description
1 polymer ?
#
loop_
_entity_poly.entity_id
_entity_poly.type
_entity_poly.pdbx_seq_one_letter_code
_entity_poly.pdbx_strand_id
1 'polypeptide(L)'
;MEVRASRGRIVRLVYVGACLLVLLHCWVSPAVGGACPKPTDEIETDRPDITNSSRVVPQGSLQFENGVNFTTPEKSNVLDGTNTRARLGIAACLEVLVDVPTYFATLSGPAVSGFTNVAPAVKWQISPIPGTIDLSAVAGIGLPTGSQALVGPGPQPYVQFPWSWELTAAWSVNGMLTAFFHPSDPVSKQVYESTLVLERKLSEKAGVFIEWIGDFPSAATARHLLNSGAIYRLSKTEQIDFHIGAGLNGEAPSFVIGLGYSYRFDRLF
;
A
#
# COMPACT_ATOMS: atom_id res chain seq x y z
N MET A 1 14.71 -28.81 35.45
CA MET A 1 13.57 -28.86 34.50
C MET A 1 13.59 -27.75 33.46
N GLU A 2 14.63 -26.87 33.45
CA GLU A 2 14.76 -25.69 32.54
C GLU A 2 15.53 -25.94 31.24
N VAL A 3 16.30 -26.99 31.10
CA VAL A 3 17.16 -27.23 29.90
C VAL A 3 16.35 -27.73 28.69
N ARG A 4 15.11 -28.23 28.86
CA ARG A 4 14.28 -28.72 27.74
C ARG A 4 13.53 -27.60 26.99
N ALA A 5 13.25 -26.47 27.64
CA ALA A 5 12.53 -25.35 27.01
C ALA A 5 13.41 -24.50 26.07
N SER A 6 14.71 -24.43 26.32
CA SER A 6 15.67 -23.67 25.51
C SER A 6 15.93 -24.31 24.13
N ARG A 7 16.01 -25.65 24.07
CA ARG A 7 16.27 -26.36 22.80
C ARG A 7 15.14 -26.21 21.79
N GLY A 8 13.90 -26.13 22.24
CA GLY A 8 12.74 -25.98 21.36
C GLY A 8 12.66 -24.60 20.68
N ARG A 9 13.14 -23.55 21.34
CA ARG A 9 13.17 -22.18 20.75
C ARG A 9 14.28 -22.00 19.71
N ILE A 10 15.45 -22.56 19.97
CA ILE A 10 16.61 -22.50 19.03
C ILE A 10 16.29 -23.29 17.77
N VAL A 11 15.69 -24.47 17.88
CA VAL A 11 15.30 -25.29 16.72
C VAL A 11 14.24 -24.57 15.86
N ARG A 12 13.26 -23.90 16.47
CA ARG A 12 12.25 -23.13 15.73
C ARG A 12 12.83 -21.92 15.00
N LEU A 13 13.79 -21.19 15.61
CA LEU A 13 14.48 -20.08 14.97
C LEU A 13 15.35 -20.54 13.78
N VAL A 14 16.01 -21.69 13.88
CA VAL A 14 16.81 -22.28 12.81
C VAL A 14 15.93 -22.74 11.64
N TYR A 15 14.75 -23.32 11.90
CA TYR A 15 13.80 -23.71 10.84
C TYR A 15 13.17 -22.52 10.15
N VAL A 16 12.83 -21.44 10.87
CA VAL A 16 12.30 -20.20 10.26
C VAL A 16 13.39 -19.51 9.42
N GLY A 17 14.63 -19.46 9.92
CA GLY A 17 15.77 -18.93 9.15
C GLY A 17 16.11 -19.77 7.91
N ALA A 18 16.04 -21.11 8.01
CA ALA A 18 16.28 -22.01 6.89
C ALA A 18 15.15 -21.94 5.84
N CYS A 19 13.88 -21.82 6.24
CA CYS A 19 12.77 -21.61 5.32
C CYS A 19 12.86 -20.27 4.59
N LEU A 20 13.28 -19.20 5.27
CA LEU A 20 13.52 -17.88 4.64
C LEU A 20 14.68 -17.93 3.63
N LEU A 21 15.76 -18.64 3.95
CA LEU A 21 16.90 -18.83 3.04
C LEU A 21 16.55 -19.73 1.86
N VAL A 22 15.74 -20.76 2.04
CA VAL A 22 15.27 -21.63 0.94
C VAL A 22 14.29 -20.87 0.04
N LEU A 23 13.42 -20.02 0.58
CA LEU A 23 12.57 -19.14 -0.21
C LEU A 23 13.39 -18.14 -1.01
N LEU A 24 14.45 -17.55 -0.45
CA LEU A 24 15.37 -16.67 -1.15
C LEU A 24 16.18 -17.38 -2.26
N HIS A 25 16.49 -18.67 -2.13
CA HIS A 25 17.20 -19.43 -3.16
C HIS A 25 16.32 -20.00 -4.26
N CYS A 26 15.04 -20.25 -4.01
CA CYS A 26 14.08 -20.67 -5.05
C CYS A 26 13.69 -19.53 -6.01
N TRP A 27 14.02 -18.28 -5.69
CA TRP A 27 13.62 -17.10 -6.48
C TRP A 27 14.64 -16.66 -7.53
N VAL A 28 15.76 -17.35 -7.67
CA VAL A 28 16.80 -17.04 -8.68
C VAL A 28 16.78 -18.03 -9.84
N SER A 29 15.64 -18.63 -10.16
CA SER A 29 15.50 -19.35 -11.44
C SER A 29 14.99 -18.38 -12.51
N PRO A 30 15.74 -18.13 -13.59
CA PRO A 30 15.31 -17.27 -14.69
C PRO A 30 14.31 -17.95 -15.63
N ALA A 31 13.28 -18.59 -15.09
CA ALA A 31 12.37 -19.45 -15.86
C ALA A 31 10.96 -18.88 -16.06
N VAL A 32 10.70 -17.61 -15.73
CA VAL A 32 9.52 -16.89 -16.23
C VAL A 32 10.03 -15.76 -17.11
N GLY A 33 10.39 -16.14 -18.33
CA GLY A 33 11.02 -15.25 -19.32
C GLY A 33 10.04 -14.29 -20.00
N GLY A 34 9.26 -13.54 -19.25
CA GLY A 34 8.66 -12.31 -19.70
C GLY A 34 9.60 -11.16 -19.33
N ALA A 35 10.01 -10.33 -20.28
CA ALA A 35 10.76 -9.13 -19.97
C ALA A 35 9.89 -8.25 -19.08
N CYS A 36 10.48 -7.70 -17.98
CA CYS A 36 9.78 -6.71 -17.17
C CYS A 36 9.25 -5.59 -18.07
N PRO A 37 8.03 -5.08 -17.83
CA PRO A 37 7.53 -3.93 -18.56
C PRO A 37 8.54 -2.78 -18.48
N LYS A 38 8.71 -2.06 -19.56
CA LYS A 38 9.60 -0.90 -19.55
C LYS A 38 9.07 0.11 -18.52
N PRO A 39 9.94 0.62 -17.63
CA PRO A 39 9.54 1.65 -16.70
C PRO A 39 9.02 2.88 -17.47
N THR A 40 8.03 3.55 -16.93
CA THR A 40 7.55 4.80 -17.50
C THR A 40 8.52 5.93 -17.19
N ASP A 41 8.72 6.84 -18.16
CA ASP A 41 9.45 8.09 -17.90
C ASP A 41 8.69 9.00 -16.91
N GLU A 42 7.38 8.87 -16.85
CA GLU A 42 6.50 9.65 -15.98
C GLU A 42 6.40 9.01 -14.60
N ILE A 43 6.23 9.86 -13.59
CA ILE A 43 5.96 9.40 -12.23
C ILE A 43 4.64 8.65 -12.17
N GLU A 44 4.66 7.48 -11.53
CA GLU A 44 3.48 6.70 -11.17
C GLU A 44 3.48 6.47 -9.66
N THR A 45 2.39 6.86 -9.02
CA THR A 45 2.26 6.87 -7.57
C THR A 45 1.28 5.80 -7.09
N ASP A 46 1.43 5.41 -5.83
CA ASP A 46 0.44 4.62 -5.08
C ASP A 46 -0.61 5.56 -4.41
N ARG A 47 -0.66 6.83 -4.81
CA ARG A 47 -1.56 7.89 -4.34
C ARG A 47 -2.32 8.51 -5.51
N PRO A 48 -3.49 9.17 -5.27
CA PRO A 48 -4.20 9.45 -4.01
C PRO A 48 -5.24 8.38 -3.61
N ASP A 49 -5.48 7.39 -4.45
CA ASP A 49 -6.38 6.27 -4.16
C ASP A 49 -5.77 5.28 -3.16
N ILE A 50 -6.56 4.35 -2.69
CA ILE A 50 -6.11 3.26 -1.81
C ILE A 50 -5.45 2.15 -2.64
N THR A 51 -5.85 2.03 -3.90
CA THR A 51 -5.30 1.08 -4.86
C THR A 51 -3.87 1.44 -5.21
N ASN A 52 -2.91 0.60 -4.85
CA ASN A 52 -1.52 0.79 -5.27
C ASN A 52 -1.37 0.58 -6.78
N SER A 53 -0.45 1.31 -7.40
CA SER A 53 -0.04 1.05 -8.78
C SER A 53 0.46 -0.39 -8.94
N SER A 54 0.13 -1.02 -10.06
CA SER A 54 0.68 -2.33 -10.45
C SER A 54 2.12 -2.26 -10.94
N ARG A 55 2.72 -1.08 -11.05
CA ARG A 55 4.07 -0.86 -11.58
C ARG A 55 5.08 -0.53 -10.47
N VAL A 56 6.33 -0.92 -10.72
CA VAL A 56 7.46 -0.59 -9.86
C VAL A 56 8.12 0.71 -10.31
N VAL A 57 8.73 1.42 -9.37
CA VAL A 57 9.58 2.58 -9.66
C VAL A 57 10.79 2.13 -10.49
N PRO A 58 11.24 2.91 -11.50
CA PRO A 58 12.38 2.55 -12.33
C PRO A 58 13.62 2.22 -11.52
N GLN A 59 14.39 1.22 -11.97
CA GLN A 59 15.63 0.83 -11.32
C GLN A 59 16.57 2.04 -11.15
N GLY A 60 17.16 2.19 -9.96
CA GLY A 60 18.03 3.32 -9.60
C GLY A 60 17.27 4.61 -9.30
N SER A 61 15.95 4.57 -9.19
CA SER A 61 15.14 5.73 -8.82
C SER A 61 14.59 5.59 -7.40
N LEU A 62 14.53 6.71 -6.69
CA LEU A 62 13.92 6.85 -5.36
C LEU A 62 12.75 7.82 -5.45
N GLN A 63 11.56 7.35 -5.08
CA GLN A 63 10.33 8.13 -5.09
C GLN A 63 9.81 8.30 -3.67
N PHE A 64 9.34 9.51 -3.36
CA PHE A 64 8.63 9.81 -2.13
C PHE A 64 7.22 10.26 -2.47
N GLU A 65 6.27 9.71 -1.77
CA GLU A 65 4.85 10.05 -1.86
C GLU A 65 4.41 10.52 -0.49
N ASN A 66 3.86 11.74 -0.42
CA ASN A 66 3.49 12.38 0.84
C ASN A 66 2.06 12.88 0.76
N GLY A 67 1.37 12.93 1.89
CA GLY A 67 0.03 13.48 1.93
C GLY A 67 -0.45 13.77 3.33
N VAL A 68 -1.51 14.56 3.40
CA VAL A 68 -2.28 14.82 4.60
C VAL A 68 -3.73 14.55 4.33
N ASN A 69 -4.43 13.93 5.29
CA ASN A 69 -5.85 13.66 5.20
C ASN A 69 -6.57 14.23 6.41
N PHE A 70 -7.78 14.71 6.18
CA PHE A 70 -8.76 14.96 7.21
C PHE A 70 -9.88 13.93 7.06
N THR A 71 -10.16 13.21 8.14
CA THR A 71 -11.13 12.11 8.17
C THR A 71 -12.12 12.31 9.31
N THR A 72 -13.39 12.00 9.06
CA THR A 72 -14.46 12.04 10.05
C THR A 72 -15.00 10.62 10.31
N PRO A 73 -14.32 9.79 11.13
CA PRO A 73 -14.87 8.51 11.56
C PRO A 73 -15.93 8.73 12.64
N GLU A 74 -17.13 8.15 12.47
CA GLU A 74 -18.30 8.24 13.37
C GLU A 74 -18.44 9.59 14.12
N LYS A 75 -17.84 9.71 15.31
CA LYS A 75 -17.99 10.87 16.23
C LYS A 75 -16.69 11.63 16.46
N SER A 76 -15.71 11.43 15.62
CA SER A 76 -14.38 12.00 15.75
C SER A 76 -14.00 12.80 14.50
N ASN A 77 -13.06 13.73 14.67
CA ASN A 77 -12.36 14.34 13.56
C ASN A 77 -10.87 14.09 13.74
N VAL A 78 -10.24 13.59 12.70
CA VAL A 78 -8.82 13.21 12.71
C VAL A 78 -8.12 13.88 11.54
N LEU A 79 -6.97 14.47 11.81
CA LEU A 79 -6.00 14.93 10.83
C LEU A 79 -4.82 13.96 10.85
N ASP A 80 -4.41 13.44 9.73
CA ASP A 80 -3.23 12.59 9.63
C ASP A 80 -2.23 13.12 8.59
N GLY A 81 -0.98 12.91 8.85
CA GLY A 81 0.16 13.32 8.01
C GLY A 81 1.49 12.81 8.61
N THR A 82 2.52 12.64 7.83
CA THR A 82 2.69 13.03 6.42
C THR A 82 2.31 11.93 5.42
N ASN A 83 1.80 10.79 5.84
CA ASN A 83 1.48 9.63 4.98
C ASN A 83 2.59 9.32 3.96
N THR A 84 3.84 9.33 4.45
CA THR A 84 5.01 9.24 3.59
C THR A 84 5.29 7.78 3.25
N ARG A 85 5.36 7.49 1.96
CA ARG A 85 5.89 6.24 1.39
C ARG A 85 7.16 6.53 0.61
N ALA A 86 8.26 5.84 0.95
CA ALA A 86 9.48 5.83 0.16
C ALA A 86 9.51 4.56 -0.70
N ARG A 87 9.81 4.69 -2.00
CA ARG A 87 9.87 3.58 -2.97
C ARG A 87 11.21 3.63 -3.71
N LEU A 88 11.99 2.55 -3.65
CA LEU A 88 13.29 2.43 -4.29
C LEU A 88 13.28 1.30 -5.32
N GLY A 89 13.44 1.62 -6.60
CA GLY A 89 13.59 0.64 -7.66
C GLY A 89 14.97 -0.03 -7.59
N ILE A 90 15.03 -1.28 -7.16
CA ILE A 90 16.29 -2.02 -6.99
C ILE A 90 16.62 -2.93 -8.16
N ALA A 91 15.64 -3.29 -8.97
CA ALA A 91 15.80 -4.03 -10.22
C ALA A 91 14.66 -3.70 -11.18
N ALA A 92 14.71 -4.18 -12.41
CA ALA A 92 13.74 -3.85 -13.45
C ALA A 92 12.27 -4.15 -13.08
N CYS A 93 12.02 -5.19 -12.26
CA CYS A 93 10.69 -5.59 -11.80
C CYS A 93 10.55 -5.58 -10.28
N LEU A 94 11.47 -4.98 -9.55
CA LEU A 94 11.51 -5.09 -8.09
C LEU A 94 11.79 -3.74 -7.44
N GLU A 95 10.93 -3.37 -6.50
CA GLU A 95 11.14 -2.22 -5.63
C GLU A 95 11.03 -2.60 -4.16
N VAL A 96 11.73 -1.85 -3.33
CA VAL A 96 11.56 -1.83 -1.88
C VAL A 96 10.73 -0.61 -1.52
N LEU A 97 9.76 -0.80 -0.63
CA LEU A 97 8.92 0.27 -0.10
C LEU A 97 9.11 0.38 1.42
N VAL A 98 8.95 1.57 1.93
CA VAL A 98 8.87 1.81 3.37
C VAL A 98 7.79 2.84 3.63
N ASP A 99 6.73 2.46 4.34
CA ASP A 99 5.81 3.42 4.92
C ASP A 99 6.41 3.98 6.20
N VAL A 100 6.59 5.30 6.21
CA VAL A 100 7.12 6.06 7.36
C VAL A 100 5.96 6.29 8.34
N PRO A 101 6.20 6.27 9.67
CA PRO A 101 5.14 6.52 10.64
C PRO A 101 4.39 7.81 10.38
N THR A 102 3.10 7.71 10.16
CA THR A 102 2.17 8.82 10.03
C THR A 102 1.64 9.19 11.41
N TYR A 103 1.53 10.47 11.72
CA TYR A 103 0.90 10.94 12.94
C TYR A 103 -0.58 11.20 12.71
N PHE A 104 -1.41 10.57 13.53
CA PHE A 104 -2.86 10.80 13.62
C PHE A 104 -3.13 11.74 14.78
N ALA A 105 -3.64 12.93 14.48
CA ALA A 105 -4.05 13.93 15.46
C ALA A 105 -5.57 13.93 15.58
N THR A 106 -6.08 13.50 16.73
CA THR A 106 -7.51 13.65 17.05
C THR A 106 -7.82 15.10 17.34
N LEU A 107 -8.63 15.72 16.50
CA LEU A 107 -9.06 17.12 16.65
C LEU A 107 -10.32 17.24 17.51
N SER A 108 -11.17 16.22 17.48
CA SER A 108 -12.38 16.14 18.32
C SER A 108 -12.87 14.70 18.41
N GLY A 109 -13.61 14.38 19.49
CA GLY A 109 -14.19 13.06 19.72
C GLY A 109 -13.25 12.07 20.40
N PRO A 110 -13.65 10.78 20.52
CA PRO A 110 -12.95 9.77 21.31
C PRO A 110 -11.81 9.04 20.59
N ALA A 111 -11.47 9.40 19.35
CA ALA A 111 -10.39 8.75 18.62
C ALA A 111 -9.03 8.93 19.32
N VAL A 112 -8.12 8.01 19.10
CA VAL A 112 -6.78 8.00 19.71
C VAL A 112 -5.79 8.70 18.79
N SER A 113 -4.98 9.62 19.33
CA SER A 113 -3.85 10.22 18.64
C SER A 113 -2.59 9.36 18.78
N GLY A 114 -1.74 9.35 17.78
CA GLY A 114 -0.48 8.61 17.84
C GLY A 114 0.16 8.40 16.47
N PHE A 115 1.25 7.65 16.47
CA PHE A 115 1.97 7.27 15.25
C PHE A 115 1.59 5.88 14.76
N THR A 116 1.54 5.69 13.44
CA THR A 116 1.47 4.37 12.81
C THR A 116 2.79 3.63 12.92
N ASN A 117 2.80 2.38 12.50
CA ASN A 117 4.02 1.57 12.42
C ASN A 117 4.90 2.00 11.24
N VAL A 118 6.22 1.76 11.35
CA VAL A 118 7.08 1.63 10.17
C VAL A 118 6.67 0.34 9.46
N ALA A 119 6.46 0.39 8.15
CA ALA A 119 6.11 -0.80 7.38
C ALA A 119 6.99 -0.97 6.14
N PRO A 120 8.11 -1.72 6.23
CA PRO A 120 8.87 -2.15 5.07
C PRO A 120 8.12 -3.19 4.24
N ALA A 121 8.27 -3.11 2.92
CA ALA A 121 7.71 -4.06 1.98
C ALA A 121 8.59 -4.23 0.74
N VAL A 122 8.30 -5.28 -0.03
CA VAL A 122 8.86 -5.53 -1.34
C VAL A 122 7.71 -5.68 -2.32
N LYS A 123 7.79 -4.99 -3.46
CA LYS A 123 6.86 -5.10 -4.58
C LYS A 123 7.57 -5.73 -5.78
N TRP A 124 7.00 -6.77 -6.29
CA TRP A 124 7.44 -7.47 -7.49
C TRP A 124 6.40 -7.29 -8.59
N GLN A 125 6.78 -6.62 -9.67
CA GLN A 125 5.95 -6.51 -10.86
C GLN A 125 6.05 -7.81 -11.65
N ILE A 126 4.94 -8.53 -11.70
CA ILE A 126 4.79 -9.73 -12.52
C ILE A 126 4.57 -9.26 -13.95
N SER A 127 5.30 -9.82 -14.91
CA SER A 127 5.11 -9.49 -16.33
C SER A 127 3.65 -9.59 -16.73
N PRO A 128 3.18 -8.74 -17.68
CA PRO A 128 1.78 -8.73 -18.05
C PRO A 128 1.32 -10.14 -18.42
N ILE A 129 0.21 -10.53 -17.82
CA ILE A 129 -0.49 -11.75 -18.20
C ILE A 129 -0.92 -11.57 -19.67
N PRO A 130 -0.80 -12.59 -20.54
CA PRO A 130 -1.16 -12.45 -21.93
C PRO A 130 -2.52 -11.76 -22.08
N GLY A 131 -2.55 -10.56 -22.65
CA GLY A 131 -3.78 -9.85 -22.95
C GLY A 131 -3.90 -8.45 -22.41
N THR A 132 -2.95 -7.81 -21.69
CA THR A 132 -3.05 -6.39 -21.31
C THR A 132 -3.22 -6.08 -19.81
N ILE A 133 -3.23 -7.08 -18.93
CA ILE A 133 -3.32 -6.81 -17.48
C ILE A 133 -1.92 -6.74 -16.89
N ASP A 134 -1.58 -5.61 -16.31
CA ASP A 134 -0.41 -5.47 -15.43
C ASP A 134 -0.76 -5.97 -14.03
N LEU A 135 0.12 -6.73 -13.41
CA LEU A 135 -0.06 -7.31 -12.09
C LEU A 135 1.22 -7.21 -11.28
N SER A 136 1.09 -6.91 -10.00
CA SER A 136 2.17 -6.98 -9.03
C SER A 136 1.77 -7.76 -7.79
N ALA A 137 2.77 -8.22 -7.05
CA ALA A 137 2.63 -8.77 -5.70
C ALA A 137 3.46 -7.92 -4.75
N VAL A 138 2.86 -7.55 -3.62
CA VAL A 138 3.51 -6.84 -2.52
C VAL A 138 3.46 -7.72 -1.28
N ALA A 139 4.60 -7.82 -0.58
CA ALA A 139 4.67 -8.45 0.73
C ALA A 139 5.34 -7.49 1.70
N GLY A 140 4.68 -7.18 2.79
CA GLY A 140 5.16 -6.22 3.78
C GLY A 140 4.81 -6.62 5.21
N ILE A 141 5.37 -5.86 6.14
CA ILE A 141 5.15 -6.08 7.57
C ILE A 141 5.18 -4.74 8.32
N GLY A 142 4.09 -4.41 9.01
CA GLY A 142 4.07 -3.36 10.02
C GLY A 142 4.87 -3.80 11.24
N LEU A 143 5.96 -3.09 11.55
CA LEU A 143 6.77 -3.33 12.73
C LEU A 143 6.13 -2.61 13.93
N PRO A 144 6.13 -3.18 15.15
CA PRO A 144 5.46 -2.60 16.32
C PRO A 144 6.24 -1.39 16.87
N THR A 145 6.41 -0.34 16.07
CA THR A 145 7.15 0.90 16.38
C THR A 145 6.23 2.07 16.67
N GLY A 146 4.96 1.96 16.32
CA GLY A 146 3.96 3.01 16.50
C GLY A 146 3.39 3.07 17.92
N SER A 147 2.40 3.94 18.09
CA SER A 147 1.66 4.10 19.34
C SER A 147 0.75 2.90 19.56
N GLN A 148 1.02 2.10 20.59
CA GLN A 148 0.30 0.84 20.85
C GLN A 148 -1.23 1.00 20.92
N ALA A 149 -1.71 2.13 21.45
CA ALA A 149 -3.15 2.43 21.50
C ALA A 149 -3.78 2.64 20.12
N LEU A 150 -2.99 3.00 19.11
CA LEU A 150 -3.46 3.21 17.74
C LEU A 150 -3.28 1.95 16.86
N VAL A 151 -2.13 1.29 16.95
CA VAL A 151 -1.76 0.22 16.02
C VAL A 151 -1.82 -1.18 16.63
N GLY A 152 -2.07 -1.29 17.94
CA GLY A 152 -2.05 -2.55 18.65
C GLY A 152 -0.64 -3.15 18.84
N PRO A 153 -0.55 -4.28 19.56
CA PRO A 153 0.72 -4.95 19.82
C PRO A 153 1.12 -5.89 18.68
N GLY A 154 2.43 -6.03 18.48
CA GLY A 154 3.03 -7.04 17.61
C GLY A 154 3.11 -6.69 16.14
N PRO A 155 3.78 -7.55 15.36
CA PRO A 155 3.97 -7.35 13.93
C PRO A 155 2.66 -7.58 13.16
N GLN A 156 2.49 -6.84 12.06
CA GLN A 156 1.31 -6.85 11.21
C GLN A 156 1.70 -7.15 9.76
N PRO A 157 1.93 -8.41 9.40
CA PRO A 157 2.24 -8.78 8.03
C PRO A 157 1.03 -8.56 7.11
N TYR A 158 1.32 -8.26 5.85
CA TYR A 158 0.31 -8.10 4.80
C TYR A 158 0.82 -8.55 3.45
N VAL A 159 -0.12 -8.88 2.56
CA VAL A 159 0.13 -9.12 1.15
C VAL A 159 -0.90 -8.37 0.31
N GLN A 160 -0.47 -7.85 -0.85
CA GLN A 160 -1.32 -7.10 -1.76
C GLN A 160 -1.07 -7.56 -3.19
N PHE A 161 -2.11 -7.51 -4.02
CA PHE A 161 -2.09 -7.85 -5.44
C PHE A 161 -2.73 -6.73 -6.25
N PRO A 162 -2.01 -5.62 -6.50
CA PRO A 162 -2.50 -4.56 -7.37
C PRO A 162 -2.42 -4.99 -8.83
N TRP A 163 -3.46 -4.66 -9.57
CA TRP A 163 -3.59 -4.93 -10.99
C TRP A 163 -4.15 -3.74 -11.75
N SER A 164 -3.85 -3.64 -13.04
CA SER A 164 -4.31 -2.58 -13.93
C SER A 164 -4.64 -3.13 -15.31
N TRP A 165 -5.72 -2.61 -15.89
CA TRP A 165 -6.16 -2.93 -17.24
C TRP A 165 -6.48 -1.65 -18.02
N GLU A 166 -5.69 -1.40 -19.07
CA GLU A 166 -5.94 -0.31 -20.00
C GLU A 166 -7.08 -0.68 -20.95
N LEU A 167 -8.24 -0.06 -20.78
CA LEU A 167 -9.39 -0.25 -21.66
C LEU A 167 -9.23 0.50 -22.99
N THR A 168 -8.69 1.71 -22.91
CA THR A 168 -8.39 2.59 -24.05
C THR A 168 -7.19 3.48 -23.68
N ALA A 169 -6.70 4.29 -24.62
CA ALA A 169 -5.66 5.30 -24.33
C ALA A 169 -6.06 6.34 -23.26
N ALA A 170 -7.36 6.46 -22.95
CA ALA A 170 -7.86 7.45 -21.99
C ALA A 170 -8.53 6.84 -20.75
N TRP A 171 -8.83 5.56 -20.75
CA TRP A 171 -9.54 4.89 -19.68
C TRP A 171 -8.82 3.64 -19.21
N SER A 172 -8.66 3.47 -17.91
CA SER A 172 -8.20 2.25 -17.27
C SER A 172 -9.13 1.81 -16.13
N VAL A 173 -9.10 0.54 -15.84
CA VAL A 173 -9.68 -0.06 -14.63
C VAL A 173 -8.54 -0.68 -13.83
N ASN A 174 -8.45 -0.30 -12.58
CA ASN A 174 -7.44 -0.79 -11.66
C ASN A 174 -8.12 -1.39 -10.43
N GLY A 175 -7.40 -2.21 -9.70
CA GLY A 175 -7.90 -2.76 -8.46
C GLY A 175 -6.80 -3.41 -7.64
N MET A 176 -7.13 -3.74 -6.41
CA MET A 176 -6.21 -4.39 -5.50
C MET A 176 -6.96 -5.34 -4.58
N LEU A 177 -6.35 -6.47 -4.29
CA LEU A 177 -6.75 -7.36 -3.21
C LEU A 177 -5.67 -7.34 -2.15
N THR A 178 -6.06 -7.07 -0.91
CA THR A 178 -5.13 -7.04 0.23
C THR A 178 -5.61 -8.01 1.32
N ALA A 179 -4.66 -8.68 1.96
CA ALA A 179 -4.87 -9.42 3.20
C ALA A 179 -3.93 -8.85 4.27
N PHE A 180 -4.52 -8.26 5.31
CA PHE A 180 -3.82 -7.80 6.51
C PHE A 180 -3.96 -8.85 7.61
N PHE A 181 -2.88 -9.14 8.31
CA PHE A 181 -2.85 -10.08 9.42
C PHE A 181 -2.44 -9.35 10.70
N HIS A 182 -3.29 -9.41 11.72
CA HIS A 182 -3.09 -8.82 13.04
C HIS A 182 -3.05 -9.93 14.11
N PRO A 183 -1.98 -10.76 14.17
CA PRO A 183 -1.97 -11.98 14.99
C PRO A 183 -2.21 -11.72 16.48
N SER A 184 -1.89 -10.53 16.95
CA SER A 184 -2.04 -10.10 18.35
C SER A 184 -3.37 -9.43 18.65
N ASP A 185 -4.21 -9.15 17.64
CA ASP A 185 -5.55 -8.61 17.85
C ASP A 185 -6.49 -9.72 18.32
N PRO A 186 -7.16 -9.57 19.46
CA PRO A 186 -8.07 -10.61 19.99
C PRO A 186 -9.38 -10.72 19.20
N VAL A 187 -9.79 -9.66 18.49
CA VAL A 187 -11.08 -9.56 17.82
C VAL A 187 -10.96 -9.73 16.31
N SER A 188 -10.11 -8.96 15.67
CA SER A 188 -9.99 -8.96 14.21
C SER A 188 -8.58 -9.35 13.76
N LYS A 189 -8.33 -10.66 13.71
CA LYS A 189 -7.01 -11.20 13.33
C LYS A 189 -6.68 -11.03 11.85
N GLN A 190 -7.69 -10.82 11.02
CA GLN A 190 -7.56 -10.69 9.57
C GLN A 190 -8.53 -9.62 9.05
N VAL A 191 -8.05 -8.80 8.14
CA VAL A 191 -8.88 -7.89 7.35
C VAL A 191 -8.53 -8.15 5.88
N TYR A 192 -9.55 -8.43 5.08
CA TYR A 192 -9.41 -8.47 3.63
C TYR A 192 -9.91 -7.16 3.07
N GLU A 193 -9.16 -6.58 2.15
CA GLU A 193 -9.55 -5.36 1.45
C GLU A 193 -9.66 -5.65 -0.05
N SER A 194 -10.66 -5.10 -0.69
CA SER A 194 -10.81 -5.11 -2.14
C SER A 194 -11.10 -3.71 -2.62
N THR A 195 -10.40 -3.28 -3.64
CA THR A 195 -10.62 -1.98 -4.27
C THR A 195 -10.90 -2.13 -5.76
N LEU A 196 -11.63 -1.18 -6.32
CA LEU A 196 -11.89 -1.08 -7.75
C LEU A 196 -11.92 0.40 -8.15
N VAL A 197 -11.08 0.75 -9.11
CA VAL A 197 -10.89 2.12 -9.61
C VAL A 197 -11.24 2.18 -11.08
N LEU A 198 -11.98 3.20 -11.46
CA LEU A 198 -12.12 3.65 -12.84
C LEU A 198 -11.38 4.97 -12.99
N GLU A 199 -10.35 4.99 -13.80
CA GLU A 199 -9.56 6.17 -14.09
C GLU A 199 -9.80 6.72 -15.47
N ARG A 200 -9.67 8.03 -15.61
CA ARG A 200 -9.69 8.74 -16.89
C ARG A 200 -8.54 9.72 -17.00
N LYS A 201 -7.68 9.51 -17.99
CA LYS A 201 -6.68 10.48 -18.43
C LYS A 201 -7.38 11.62 -19.17
N LEU A 202 -7.29 12.84 -18.64
CA LEU A 202 -7.87 14.05 -19.26
C LEU A 202 -6.90 14.73 -20.21
N SER A 203 -5.59 14.63 -19.88
CA SER A 203 -4.49 15.15 -20.68
C SER A 203 -3.20 14.40 -20.33
N GLU A 204 -2.06 14.78 -20.94
CA GLU A 204 -0.75 14.23 -20.54
C GLU A 204 -0.40 14.52 -19.08
N LYS A 205 -0.98 15.58 -18.49
CA LYS A 205 -0.67 16.01 -17.12
C LYS A 205 -1.77 15.75 -16.11
N ALA A 206 -3.01 15.58 -16.55
CA ALA A 206 -4.16 15.53 -15.64
C ALA A 206 -4.94 14.22 -15.79
N GLY A 207 -5.31 13.62 -14.67
CA GLY A 207 -6.20 12.47 -14.57
C GLY A 207 -7.21 12.65 -13.45
N VAL A 208 -8.31 11.91 -13.54
CA VAL A 208 -9.34 11.81 -12.50
C VAL A 208 -9.71 10.35 -12.30
N PHE A 209 -10.19 10.03 -11.11
CA PHE A 209 -10.62 8.67 -10.80
C PHE A 209 -11.86 8.67 -9.91
N ILE A 210 -12.52 7.52 -9.89
CA ILE A 210 -13.50 7.12 -8.90
C ILE A 210 -13.15 5.71 -8.43
N GLU A 211 -13.16 5.48 -7.12
CA GLU A 211 -12.74 4.26 -6.47
C GLU A 211 -13.80 3.77 -5.48
N TRP A 212 -14.11 2.49 -5.52
CA TRP A 212 -14.80 1.80 -4.45
C TRP A 212 -13.80 1.01 -3.61
N ILE A 213 -13.94 1.10 -2.27
CA ILE A 213 -13.12 0.41 -1.29
C ILE A 213 -14.05 -0.40 -0.39
N GLY A 214 -13.73 -1.67 -0.20
CA GLY A 214 -14.40 -2.56 0.72
C GLY A 214 -13.42 -3.24 1.66
N ASP A 215 -13.58 -3.02 2.97
CA ASP A 215 -12.85 -3.71 4.02
C ASP A 215 -13.74 -4.78 4.65
N PHE A 216 -13.21 -5.98 4.78
CA PHE A 216 -13.91 -7.16 5.28
C PHE A 216 -13.16 -7.74 6.48
N PRO A 217 -13.31 -7.17 7.69
CA PRO A 217 -12.71 -7.71 8.92
C PRO A 217 -13.33 -9.04 9.29
N SER A 218 -12.54 -9.97 9.83
CA SER A 218 -12.96 -11.35 10.11
C SER A 218 -14.03 -11.46 11.21
N ALA A 219 -14.21 -10.43 12.06
CA ALA A 219 -15.11 -10.45 13.20
C ALA A 219 -15.90 -9.14 13.41
N ALA A 220 -16.06 -8.34 12.35
CA ALA A 220 -16.85 -7.11 12.39
C ALA A 220 -17.58 -6.89 11.06
N THR A 221 -18.47 -5.93 11.03
CA THR A 221 -19.21 -5.54 9.82
C THR A 221 -18.26 -4.94 8.77
N ALA A 222 -18.47 -5.26 7.50
CA ALA A 222 -17.72 -4.70 6.41
C ALA A 222 -17.88 -3.18 6.30
N ARG A 223 -16.81 -2.50 5.92
CA ARG A 223 -16.81 -1.06 5.66
C ARG A 223 -16.74 -0.80 4.16
N HIS A 224 -17.52 0.14 3.67
CA HIS A 224 -17.53 0.52 2.27
C HIS A 224 -17.38 2.01 2.12
N LEU A 225 -16.44 2.44 1.29
CA LEU A 225 -16.14 3.84 0.99
C LEU A 225 -16.19 4.06 -0.53
N LEU A 226 -16.71 5.18 -0.94
CA LEU A 226 -16.55 5.72 -2.29
C LEU A 226 -15.57 6.88 -2.23
N ASN A 227 -14.50 6.80 -2.99
CA ASN A 227 -13.45 7.80 -3.08
C ASN A 227 -13.41 8.35 -4.52
N SER A 228 -13.03 9.60 -4.70
CA SER A 228 -12.81 10.21 -6.01
C SER A 228 -11.74 11.27 -5.90
N GLY A 229 -11.00 11.50 -6.97
CA GLY A 229 -9.94 12.49 -6.91
C GLY A 229 -9.37 12.83 -8.27
N ALA A 230 -8.32 13.62 -8.20
CA ALA A 230 -7.58 14.09 -9.37
C ALA A 230 -6.07 14.08 -9.08
N ILE A 231 -5.32 13.84 -10.13
CA ILE A 231 -3.87 13.99 -10.16
C ILE A 231 -3.49 15.08 -11.17
N TYR A 232 -2.41 15.78 -10.86
CA TYR A 232 -1.79 16.72 -11.81
C TYR A 232 -0.27 16.60 -11.76
N ARG A 233 0.34 16.23 -12.89
CA ARG A 233 1.79 16.12 -13.03
C ARG A 233 2.37 17.51 -13.30
N LEU A 234 3.17 18.00 -12.38
CA LEU A 234 3.92 19.24 -12.50
C LEU A 234 5.08 19.08 -13.50
N SER A 235 5.73 17.93 -13.43
CA SER A 235 6.81 17.49 -14.32
C SER A 235 6.72 15.97 -14.55
N LYS A 236 7.70 15.39 -15.24
CA LYS A 236 7.81 13.92 -15.39
C LYS A 236 8.07 13.19 -14.08
N THR A 237 8.60 13.89 -13.08
CA THR A 237 9.02 13.33 -11.80
C THR A 237 8.30 13.93 -10.59
N GLU A 238 7.29 14.79 -10.82
CA GLU A 238 6.54 15.46 -9.75
C GLU A 238 5.05 15.45 -10.01
N GLN A 239 4.28 15.18 -8.97
CA GLN A 239 2.83 15.11 -9.01
C GLN A 239 2.22 15.73 -7.75
N ILE A 240 1.13 16.45 -7.93
CA ILE A 240 0.20 16.80 -6.86
C ILE A 240 -1.08 16.00 -7.05
N ASP A 241 -1.73 15.69 -5.95
CA ASP A 241 -2.99 14.95 -5.95
C ASP A 241 -3.97 15.50 -4.90
N PHE A 242 -5.24 15.23 -5.15
CA PHE A 242 -6.36 15.56 -4.30
C PHE A 242 -7.38 14.44 -4.33
N HIS A 243 -7.99 14.11 -3.19
CA HIS A 243 -9.11 13.19 -3.15
C HIS A 243 -10.15 13.58 -2.11
N ILE A 244 -11.36 13.09 -2.31
CA ILE A 244 -12.51 13.22 -1.43
C ILE A 244 -13.26 11.89 -1.40
N GLY A 245 -13.63 11.43 -0.22
CA GLY A 245 -14.35 10.18 -0.04
C GLY A 245 -15.53 10.30 0.91
N ALA A 246 -16.51 9.43 0.74
CA ALA A 246 -17.67 9.31 1.59
C ALA A 246 -17.98 7.85 1.92
N GLY A 247 -18.31 7.56 3.18
CA GLY A 247 -18.76 6.26 3.61
C GLY A 247 -20.08 5.86 2.96
N LEU A 248 -20.18 4.62 2.51
CA LEU A 248 -21.40 4.04 1.94
C LEU A 248 -22.22 3.30 2.99
N ASN A 249 -21.68 3.07 4.18
CA ASN A 249 -22.37 2.46 5.32
C ASN A 249 -21.87 3.07 6.64
N GLY A 250 -22.58 2.78 7.74
CA GLY A 250 -22.30 3.38 9.04
C GLY A 250 -20.94 3.02 9.66
N GLU A 251 -20.31 1.95 9.20
CA GLU A 251 -19.01 1.50 9.70
C GLU A 251 -17.83 2.24 9.04
N ALA A 252 -18.07 2.89 7.89
CA ALA A 252 -17.06 3.66 7.19
C ALA A 252 -17.02 5.12 7.69
N PRO A 253 -15.88 5.83 7.54
CA PRO A 253 -15.82 7.26 7.81
C PRO A 253 -16.86 8.02 7.01
N SER A 254 -17.55 8.96 7.65
CA SER A 254 -18.59 9.76 6.96
C SER A 254 -17.99 10.59 5.81
N PHE A 255 -16.73 11.04 6.00
CA PHE A 255 -16.06 11.92 5.05
C PHE A 255 -14.54 11.78 5.18
N VAL A 256 -13.86 11.83 4.05
CA VAL A 256 -12.39 11.88 3.93
C VAL A 256 -12.05 12.94 2.89
N ILE A 257 -11.03 13.74 3.13
CA ILE A 257 -10.44 14.64 2.14
C ILE A 257 -8.93 14.63 2.31
N GLY A 258 -8.19 14.61 1.22
CA GLY A 258 -6.74 14.58 1.26
C GLY A 258 -6.08 15.35 0.14
N LEU A 259 -4.85 15.74 0.41
CA LEU A 259 -3.93 16.39 -0.52
C LEU A 259 -2.59 15.68 -0.47
N GLY A 260 -1.94 15.55 -1.60
CA GLY A 260 -0.63 14.93 -1.69
C GLY A 260 0.33 15.62 -2.64
N TYR A 261 1.60 15.32 -2.40
CA TYR A 261 2.71 15.69 -3.26
C TYR A 261 3.70 14.55 -3.33
N SER A 262 4.03 14.14 -4.55
CA SER A 262 4.97 13.06 -4.83
C SER A 262 6.08 13.54 -5.73
N TYR A 263 7.30 13.04 -5.50
CA TYR A 263 8.46 13.36 -6.32
C TYR A 263 9.42 12.17 -6.42
N ARG A 264 10.15 12.08 -7.55
CA ARG A 264 11.08 11.01 -7.87
C ARG A 264 12.44 11.56 -8.26
N PHE A 265 13.47 11.01 -7.67
CA PHE A 265 14.87 11.17 -8.09
C PHE A 265 15.28 9.99 -8.95
N ASP A 266 15.77 10.25 -10.15
CA ASP A 266 16.21 9.22 -11.09
C ASP A 266 17.74 9.09 -11.09
N ARG A 267 18.25 7.91 -11.47
CA ARG A 267 19.68 7.65 -11.72
C ARG A 267 20.55 7.81 -10.46
N LEU A 268 20.13 7.26 -9.33
CA LEU A 268 20.93 7.28 -8.10
C LEU A 268 22.11 6.31 -8.17
N PHE A 269 21.99 5.24 -8.97
CA PHE A 269 23.05 4.24 -9.22
C PHE A 269 22.84 3.56 -10.58
#